data_ea34e7a663675f906f48ff0ccd6242d4
#
_entry.id   ea34e7a663675f906f48ff0ccd6242d4
#
_cell.length_a   1.000
_cell.length_b   1.000
_cell.length_c   1.000
_cell.angle_alpha   90.00
_cell.angle_beta   90.00
_cell.angle_gamma   90.00
#
_symmetry.space_group_name_H-M   'P 1'
#
loop_
_entity.id
_entity.type
_entity.pdbx_description
1 polymer ?
#
loop_
_entity_poly.entity_id
_entity_poly.type
_entity_poly.pdbx_seq_one_letter_code
_entity_poly.pdbx_strand_id
1 'polypeptide(L)'
;MANIEPSEKDSTSVFLPQGEDVFRFLKNFSSDNMVSASEFELSTEDKSSLNKSLSVWAISKASPMNTIKYLGEFSASYQYYFLLSVDDIRSIISSETEIQTRPLDVIWEPHESGAPGHAGITGLNRPPNVSKIVYRSIRISLADLANLRGTARVHIES
;
A
#
# COMPACT_ATOMS: atom_id res chain seq x y z
N MET A 1 -10.83 30.73 21.93
CA MET A 1 -10.97 29.30 21.68
C MET A 1 -10.71 29.01 20.21
N ALA A 2 -9.64 28.29 19.96
CA ALA A 2 -9.29 27.96 18.61
C ALA A 2 -10.23 26.86 18.09
N ASN A 3 -11.13 27.22 17.22
CA ASN A 3 -11.90 26.23 16.51
C ASN A 3 -11.04 25.68 15.39
N ILE A 4 -10.54 24.48 15.58
CA ILE A 4 -9.87 23.78 14.50
C ILE A 4 -10.97 23.37 13.53
N GLU A 5 -10.94 23.93 12.35
CA GLU A 5 -11.87 23.55 11.31
C GLU A 5 -11.69 22.10 10.92
N PRO A 6 -12.75 21.36 10.58
CA PRO A 6 -12.64 19.96 10.18
C PRO A 6 -11.63 19.73 9.06
N SER A 7 -11.50 20.66 8.14
CA SER A 7 -10.53 20.58 7.04
C SER A 7 -9.09 20.59 7.52
N GLU A 8 -8.77 21.32 8.60
CA GLU A 8 -7.43 21.34 9.17
C GLU A 8 -7.12 20.03 9.90
N LYS A 9 -8.09 19.48 10.60
CA LYS A 9 -7.96 18.15 11.22
C LYS A 9 -7.68 17.09 10.18
N ASP A 10 -8.42 17.12 9.06
CA ASP A 10 -8.25 16.15 8.00
C ASP A 10 -6.88 16.30 7.33
N SER A 11 -6.40 17.53 7.15
CA SER A 11 -5.10 17.76 6.54
C SER A 11 -3.93 17.33 7.43
N THR A 12 -4.14 17.23 8.75
CA THR A 12 -3.13 16.79 9.71
C THR A 12 -3.26 15.32 10.06
N SER A 13 -4.31 14.64 9.60
CA SER A 13 -4.48 13.21 9.85
C SER A 13 -3.37 12.43 9.18
N VAL A 14 -2.79 11.48 9.90
CA VAL A 14 -1.81 10.56 9.34
C VAL A 14 -2.47 9.49 8.46
N PHE A 15 -3.77 9.27 8.60
CA PHE A 15 -4.50 8.26 7.84
C PHE A 15 -4.97 8.83 6.50
N LEU A 16 -4.92 8.02 5.44
CA LEU A 16 -5.47 8.42 4.16
C LEU A 16 -6.99 8.53 4.26
N PRO A 17 -7.60 9.49 3.51
CA PRO A 17 -9.04 9.65 3.54
C PRO A 17 -9.77 8.48 2.88
N GLN A 18 -11.00 8.28 3.29
CA GLN A 18 -11.93 7.36 2.65
C GLN A 18 -12.08 7.73 1.17
N GLY A 19 -12.21 6.74 0.31
CA GLY A 19 -12.36 6.96 -1.13
C GLY A 19 -11.05 7.14 -1.90
N GLU A 20 -9.92 7.14 -1.20
CA GLU A 20 -8.61 7.25 -1.85
C GLU A 20 -8.19 5.92 -2.46
N ASP A 21 -7.51 5.97 -3.60
CA ASP A 21 -6.84 4.83 -4.18
C ASP A 21 -5.33 4.98 -4.02
N VAL A 22 -4.65 3.85 -3.84
CA VAL A 22 -3.19 3.79 -3.81
C VAL A 22 -2.68 2.88 -4.92
N PHE A 23 -1.46 3.12 -5.36
CA PHE A 23 -0.81 2.24 -6.32
C PHE A 23 0.53 1.76 -5.79
N ARG A 24 0.96 0.62 -6.31
CA ARG A 24 2.25 0.02 -5.99
C ARG A 24 2.85 -0.56 -7.26
N PHE A 25 4.15 -0.40 -7.43
CA PHE A 25 4.87 -1.00 -8.55
C PHE A 25 5.09 -2.48 -8.31
N LEU A 26 4.94 -3.27 -9.37
CA LEU A 26 5.21 -4.70 -9.32
C LEU A 26 6.70 -4.96 -9.41
N LYS A 27 7.22 -5.71 -8.46
CA LYS A 27 8.61 -6.18 -8.45
C LYS A 27 8.77 -7.47 -9.22
N ASN A 28 7.79 -8.35 -9.14
CA ASN A 28 7.81 -9.66 -9.77
C ASN A 28 6.57 -9.81 -10.64
N PHE A 29 6.74 -9.55 -11.93
CA PHE A 29 5.64 -9.67 -12.87
C PHE A 29 5.62 -11.10 -13.42
N SER A 30 4.56 -11.83 -13.12
CA SER A 30 4.39 -13.19 -13.62
C SER A 30 3.88 -13.17 -15.07
N SER A 31 4.12 -14.25 -15.80
CA SER A 31 3.63 -14.41 -17.17
C SER A 31 2.10 -14.37 -17.27
N ASP A 32 1.41 -14.57 -16.14
CA ASP A 32 -0.06 -14.56 -16.08
C ASP A 32 -0.64 -13.15 -15.89
N ASN A 33 0.20 -12.13 -15.78
CA ASN A 33 -0.20 -10.75 -15.50
C ASN A 33 -0.97 -10.60 -14.18
N MET A 34 -0.66 -11.46 -13.21
CA MET A 34 -1.33 -11.51 -11.92
C MET A 34 -0.44 -10.97 -10.82
N VAL A 35 -1.06 -10.27 -9.87
CA VAL A 35 -0.40 -9.85 -8.64
C VAL A 35 -0.41 -11.04 -7.69
N SER A 36 0.77 -11.42 -7.19
CA SER A 36 0.87 -12.52 -6.23
C SER A 36 0.85 -11.99 -4.80
N ALA A 37 0.50 -12.87 -3.85
CA ALA A 37 0.50 -12.53 -2.43
C ALA A 37 1.90 -12.09 -1.94
N SER A 38 2.96 -12.56 -2.58
CA SER A 38 4.34 -12.21 -2.22
C SER A 38 4.64 -10.72 -2.38
N GLU A 39 3.88 -10.00 -3.22
CA GLU A 39 4.03 -8.55 -3.37
C GLU A 39 3.69 -7.79 -2.07
N PHE A 40 2.96 -8.44 -1.17
CA PHE A 40 2.55 -7.83 0.10
C PHE A 40 3.37 -8.30 1.29
N GLU A 41 4.48 -9.02 1.03
CA GLU A 41 5.42 -9.39 2.08
C GLU A 41 6.32 -8.19 2.40
N LEU A 42 6.49 -7.94 3.69
CA LEU A 42 7.39 -6.88 4.14
C LEU A 42 8.85 -7.30 3.93
N SER A 43 9.63 -6.45 3.31
CA SER A 43 11.07 -6.63 3.22
C SER A 43 11.72 -6.43 4.59
N THR A 44 13.02 -6.78 4.70
CA THR A 44 13.78 -6.49 5.91
C THR A 44 13.80 -4.98 6.22
N GLU A 45 13.91 -4.15 5.18
CA GLU A 45 13.87 -2.70 5.32
C GLU A 45 12.51 -2.23 5.82
N ASP A 46 11.43 -2.77 5.27
CA ASP A 46 10.07 -2.44 5.73
C ASP A 46 9.89 -2.76 7.21
N LYS A 47 10.36 -3.93 7.64
CA LYS A 47 10.25 -4.36 9.05
C LYS A 47 11.08 -3.51 10.00
N SER A 48 12.14 -2.89 9.51
CA SER A 48 13.00 -2.02 10.32
C SER A 48 12.55 -0.56 10.29
N SER A 49 11.60 -0.20 9.44
CA SER A 49 11.06 1.15 9.38
C SER A 49 10.21 1.46 10.60
N LEU A 50 9.99 2.76 10.86
CA LEU A 50 9.26 3.21 12.05
C LEU A 50 7.86 2.60 12.14
N ASN A 51 7.15 2.55 11.04
CA ASN A 51 5.75 2.08 11.02
C ASN A 51 5.61 0.63 10.55
N LYS A 52 6.70 0.00 10.13
CA LYS A 52 6.69 -1.38 9.59
C LYS A 52 5.62 -1.53 8.51
N SER A 53 5.61 -0.60 7.57
CA SER A 53 4.57 -0.49 6.55
C SER A 53 5.07 -0.90 5.18
N LEU A 54 4.14 -1.27 4.31
CA LEU A 54 4.42 -1.56 2.91
C LEU A 54 4.21 -0.30 2.08
N SER A 55 5.21 0.09 1.29
CA SER A 55 5.17 1.32 0.49
C SER A 55 4.13 1.27 -0.61
N VAL A 56 3.31 2.32 -0.65
CA VAL A 56 2.35 2.61 -1.72
C VAL A 56 2.33 4.12 -1.97
N TRP A 57 1.65 4.56 -3.02
CA TRP A 57 1.49 5.99 -3.32
C TRP A 57 0.03 6.30 -3.57
N ALA A 58 -0.43 7.43 -3.04
CA ALA A 58 -1.81 7.90 -3.21
C ALA A 58 -1.99 8.52 -4.60
N ILE A 59 -2.96 8.02 -5.35
CA ILE A 59 -3.20 8.44 -6.73
C ILE A 59 -3.64 9.91 -6.82
N SER A 60 -4.24 10.45 -5.77
CA SER A 60 -4.65 11.85 -5.73
C SER A 60 -3.48 12.83 -5.69
N LYS A 61 -2.29 12.39 -5.24
CA LYS A 61 -1.10 13.22 -5.06
C LYS A 61 0.09 12.78 -5.89
N ALA A 62 0.00 11.63 -6.54
CA ALA A 62 1.09 11.07 -7.31
C ALA A 62 0.55 10.31 -8.50
N SER A 63 1.30 10.32 -9.59
CA SER A 63 1.05 9.41 -10.72
C SER A 63 2.17 8.40 -10.81
N PRO A 64 1.92 7.19 -11.34
CA PRO A 64 2.99 6.21 -11.50
C PRO A 64 4.18 6.75 -12.31
N MET A 65 3.91 7.47 -13.38
CA MET A 65 4.96 8.03 -14.23
C MET A 65 5.83 9.05 -13.49
N ASN A 66 5.20 9.97 -12.74
CA ASN A 66 5.95 10.97 -11.98
C ASN A 66 6.71 10.34 -10.82
N THR A 67 6.10 9.39 -10.13
CA THR A 67 6.74 8.72 -9.00
C THR A 67 8.02 8.00 -9.44
N ILE A 68 7.98 7.33 -10.58
CA ILE A 68 9.13 6.59 -11.08
C ILE A 68 10.34 7.48 -11.34
N LYS A 69 10.12 8.76 -11.70
CA LYS A 69 11.20 9.73 -11.89
C LYS A 69 11.94 10.04 -10.59
N TYR A 70 11.24 10.02 -9.46
CA TYR A 70 11.86 10.21 -8.14
C TYR A 70 12.66 8.98 -7.69
N LEU A 71 12.30 7.79 -8.17
CA LEU A 71 12.94 6.55 -7.75
C LEU A 71 14.27 6.28 -8.46
N GLY A 72 14.57 6.99 -9.52
CA GLY A 72 15.88 6.95 -10.18
C GLY A 72 16.25 5.57 -10.72
N GLU A 73 17.37 5.03 -10.28
CA GLU A 73 17.90 3.76 -10.76
C GLU A 73 16.96 2.57 -10.54
N PHE A 74 16.15 2.62 -9.51
CA PHE A 74 15.18 1.54 -9.22
C PHE A 74 14.05 1.49 -10.23
N SER A 75 13.84 2.58 -10.99
CA SER A 75 12.73 2.69 -11.93
C SER A 75 12.81 1.70 -13.08
N ALA A 76 14.02 1.23 -13.44
CA ALA A 76 14.21 0.30 -14.55
C ALA A 76 13.47 -1.03 -14.35
N SER A 77 13.26 -1.44 -13.08
CA SER A 77 12.55 -2.69 -12.75
C SER A 77 11.04 -2.51 -12.66
N TYR A 78 10.53 -1.26 -12.65
CA TYR A 78 9.13 -0.97 -12.38
C TYR A 78 8.39 -0.63 -13.66
N GLN A 79 7.98 -1.65 -14.40
CA GLN A 79 7.26 -1.47 -15.66
C GLN A 79 5.74 -1.54 -15.50
N TYR A 80 5.28 -2.09 -14.40
CA TYR A 80 3.85 -2.31 -14.14
C TYR A 80 3.49 -1.85 -12.74
N TYR A 81 2.23 -1.50 -12.56
CA TYR A 81 1.67 -1.14 -11.26
C TYR A 81 0.26 -1.69 -11.13
N PHE A 82 -0.24 -1.72 -9.91
CA PHE A 82 -1.61 -2.07 -9.62
C PHE A 82 -2.20 -1.07 -8.63
N LEU A 83 -3.52 -1.02 -8.61
CA LEU A 83 -4.28 -0.11 -7.75
C LEU A 83 -5.03 -0.89 -6.68
N LEU A 84 -5.14 -0.27 -5.50
CA LEU A 84 -5.97 -0.76 -4.41
C LEU A 84 -6.77 0.41 -3.84
N SER A 85 -8.03 0.17 -3.51
CA SER A 85 -8.85 1.13 -2.77
C SER A 85 -8.46 1.07 -1.29
N VAL A 86 -8.28 2.23 -0.67
CA VAL A 86 -8.01 2.32 0.77
C VAL A 86 -9.17 1.70 1.55
N ASP A 87 -10.40 1.91 1.11
CA ASP A 87 -11.58 1.33 1.76
C ASP A 87 -11.56 -0.19 1.72
N ASP A 88 -11.16 -0.78 0.59
CA ASP A 88 -11.03 -2.23 0.45
C ASP A 88 -9.93 -2.79 1.34
N ILE A 89 -8.80 -2.11 1.43
CA ILE A 89 -7.70 -2.52 2.32
C ILE A 89 -8.21 -2.57 3.76
N ARG A 90 -8.90 -1.52 4.20
CA ARG A 90 -9.44 -1.43 5.56
C ARG A 90 -10.52 -2.45 5.84
N SER A 91 -11.18 -2.97 4.83
CA SER A 91 -12.27 -3.93 4.99
C SER A 91 -11.79 -5.37 5.15
N ILE A 92 -10.52 -5.65 4.93
CA ILE A 92 -9.98 -7.02 5.08
C ILE A 92 -10.07 -7.43 6.53
N ILE A 93 -10.68 -8.60 6.76
CA ILE A 93 -10.94 -9.12 8.09
C ILE A 93 -9.97 -10.25 8.41
N SER A 94 -9.40 -10.19 9.61
CA SER A 94 -8.66 -11.31 10.18
C SER A 94 -9.64 -12.19 10.95
N SER A 95 -9.67 -13.49 10.65
CA SER A 95 -10.58 -14.46 11.26
C SER A 95 -9.86 -15.45 12.17
N GLU A 96 -8.80 -15.02 12.83
CA GLU A 96 -8.01 -15.91 13.70
C GLU A 96 -8.79 -16.41 14.92
N THR A 97 -9.68 -15.57 15.45
CA THR A 97 -10.46 -15.87 16.65
C THR A 97 -11.92 -15.63 16.36
N GLU A 98 -12.78 -15.91 17.36
CA GLU A 98 -14.21 -15.59 17.27
C GLU A 98 -14.43 -14.09 17.09
N ILE A 99 -13.45 -13.27 17.46
CA ILE A 99 -13.49 -11.83 17.29
C ILE A 99 -12.84 -11.49 15.96
N GLN A 100 -13.63 -10.98 15.02
CA GLN A 100 -13.12 -10.50 13.74
C GLN A 100 -12.49 -9.12 13.94
N THR A 101 -11.27 -8.96 13.43
CA THR A 101 -10.57 -7.68 13.45
C THR A 101 -10.26 -7.23 12.04
N ARG A 102 -10.04 -5.92 11.88
CA ARG A 102 -9.59 -5.33 10.63
C ARG A 102 -8.18 -4.79 10.86
N PRO A 103 -7.15 -5.61 10.56
CA PRO A 103 -5.80 -5.28 10.98
C PRO A 103 -5.10 -4.20 10.15
N LEU A 104 -5.59 -3.91 8.96
CA LEU A 104 -4.87 -3.05 8.02
C LEU A 104 -5.39 -1.62 8.01
N ASP A 105 -4.47 -0.69 7.83
CA ASP A 105 -4.78 0.71 7.56
C ASP A 105 -3.75 1.27 6.58
N VAL A 106 -3.96 2.50 6.14
CA VAL A 106 -3.05 3.18 5.23
C VAL A 106 -2.77 4.57 5.77
N ILE A 107 -1.49 4.89 5.92
CA ILE A 107 -1.05 6.16 6.51
C ILE A 107 -0.14 6.92 5.54
N TRP A 108 -0.17 8.25 5.66
CA TRP A 108 0.80 9.09 4.97
C TRP A 108 2.19 8.90 5.59
N GLU A 109 3.20 8.77 4.75
CA GLU A 109 4.59 8.68 5.18
C GLU A 109 5.49 9.41 4.20
N PRO A 110 6.47 10.18 4.66
CA PRO A 110 7.46 10.74 3.74
C PRO A 110 8.34 9.62 3.18
N HIS A 111 8.76 9.77 1.93
CA HIS A 111 9.71 8.85 1.30
C HIS A 111 11.07 9.53 1.18
N GLU A 112 12.14 8.78 1.32
CA GLU A 112 13.51 9.30 1.27
C GLU A 112 13.85 9.97 -0.07
N SER A 113 13.21 9.53 -1.15
CA SER A 113 13.38 10.15 -2.48
C SER A 113 12.74 11.54 -2.59
N GLY A 114 11.87 11.92 -1.64
CA GLY A 114 11.07 13.13 -1.74
C GLY A 114 9.86 13.01 -2.64
N ALA A 115 9.56 11.81 -3.17
CA ALA A 115 8.40 11.59 -4.02
C ALA A 115 7.11 11.95 -3.28
N PRO A 116 6.22 12.77 -3.89
CA PRO A 116 4.97 13.15 -3.23
C PRO A 116 4.00 11.98 -3.17
N GLY A 117 3.07 12.04 -2.22
CA GLY A 117 1.99 11.07 -2.12
C GLY A 117 2.37 9.73 -1.54
N HIS A 118 3.57 9.58 -0.98
CA HIS A 118 3.98 8.32 -0.37
C HIS A 118 3.13 7.99 0.85
N ALA A 119 2.76 6.73 0.96
CA ALA A 119 1.96 6.19 2.05
C ALA A 119 2.42 4.78 2.37
N GLY A 120 1.92 4.23 3.45
CA GLY A 120 2.25 2.87 3.86
C GLY A 120 1.02 2.10 4.29
N ILE A 121 0.93 0.84 3.89
CA ILE A 121 -0.06 -0.09 4.43
C ILE A 121 0.50 -0.63 5.74
N THR A 122 -0.20 -0.35 6.84
CA THR A 122 0.18 -0.82 8.18
C THR A 122 -0.58 -2.07 8.55
N GLY A 123 -0.06 -2.81 9.52
CA GLY A 123 -0.71 -4.01 10.04
C GLY A 123 -0.28 -5.31 9.38
N LEU A 124 0.62 -5.25 8.39
CA LEU A 124 1.15 -6.44 7.72
C LEU A 124 2.26 -7.14 8.50
N ASN A 125 2.80 -6.49 9.52
CA ASN A 125 3.84 -7.08 10.36
C ASN A 125 3.20 -8.02 11.38
N ARG A 126 3.37 -9.33 11.17
CA ARG A 126 2.73 -10.35 11.98
C ARG A 126 3.24 -10.34 13.42
N PRO A 127 2.35 -10.19 14.42
CA PRO A 127 2.75 -10.39 15.82
C PRO A 127 3.17 -11.85 16.07
N PRO A 128 4.11 -12.10 17.01
CA PRO A 128 4.59 -13.46 17.25
C PRO A 128 3.52 -14.47 17.66
N ASN A 129 2.44 -13.99 18.30
CA ASN A 129 1.36 -14.84 18.80
C ASN A 129 0.26 -15.11 17.75
N VAL A 130 0.38 -14.56 16.54
CA VAL A 130 -0.59 -14.73 15.49
C VAL A 130 -0.06 -15.73 14.46
N SER A 131 -0.91 -16.65 14.01
CA SER A 131 -0.55 -17.68 13.05
C SER A 131 -0.09 -17.10 11.70
N LYS A 132 0.93 -17.73 11.11
CA LYS A 132 1.41 -17.38 9.77
C LYS A 132 0.31 -17.55 8.71
N ILE A 133 -0.59 -18.52 8.92
CA ILE A 133 -1.69 -18.79 7.99
C ILE A 133 -2.65 -17.60 7.89
N VAL A 134 -2.92 -16.94 9.01
CA VAL A 134 -3.79 -15.76 9.06
C VAL A 134 -3.22 -14.65 8.18
N TYR A 135 -1.94 -14.35 8.33
CA TYR A 135 -1.29 -13.28 7.56
C TYR A 135 -1.12 -13.64 6.09
N ARG A 136 -0.91 -14.91 5.80
CA ARG A 136 -0.93 -15.39 4.41
C ARG A 136 -2.29 -15.15 3.76
N SER A 137 -3.37 -15.42 4.47
CA SER A 137 -4.74 -15.15 3.99
C SER A 137 -4.98 -13.67 3.75
N ILE A 138 -4.47 -12.81 4.61
CA ILE A 138 -4.55 -11.35 4.44
C ILE A 138 -3.84 -10.93 3.16
N ARG A 139 -2.63 -11.42 2.92
CA ARG A 139 -1.88 -11.11 1.70
C ARG A 139 -2.57 -11.63 0.43
N ILE A 140 -3.17 -12.81 0.50
CA ILE A 140 -3.96 -13.37 -0.60
C ILE A 140 -5.16 -12.46 -0.90
N SER A 141 -5.85 -11.97 0.13
CA SER A 141 -6.98 -11.06 -0.04
C SER A 141 -6.56 -9.77 -0.72
N LEU A 142 -5.41 -9.21 -0.35
CA LEU A 142 -4.87 -8.02 -1.02
C LEU A 142 -4.56 -8.29 -2.49
N ALA A 143 -3.96 -9.43 -2.78
CA ALA A 143 -3.66 -9.82 -4.16
C ALA A 143 -4.93 -9.99 -4.98
N ASP A 144 -5.95 -10.62 -4.42
CA ASP A 144 -7.25 -10.79 -5.08
C ASP A 144 -7.89 -9.44 -5.40
N LEU A 145 -7.87 -8.49 -4.46
CA LEU A 145 -8.38 -7.14 -4.69
C LEU A 145 -7.61 -6.42 -5.81
N ALA A 146 -6.30 -6.53 -5.81
CA ALA A 146 -5.47 -5.95 -6.86
C ALA A 146 -5.79 -6.55 -8.23
N ASN A 147 -5.96 -7.87 -8.29
CA ASN A 147 -6.26 -8.58 -9.53
C ASN A 147 -7.65 -8.28 -10.09
N LEU A 148 -8.61 -7.94 -9.23
CA LEU A 148 -9.94 -7.51 -9.68
C LEU A 148 -9.86 -6.23 -10.52
N ARG A 149 -8.94 -5.33 -10.20
CA ARG A 149 -8.72 -4.09 -10.95
C ARG A 149 -7.75 -4.27 -12.10
N GLY A 150 -6.91 -5.28 -12.03
CA GLY A 150 -5.89 -5.58 -13.02
C GLY A 150 -4.64 -4.73 -12.89
N THR A 151 -3.60 -5.11 -13.62
CA THR A 151 -2.34 -4.38 -13.67
C THR A 151 -2.32 -3.44 -14.87
N ALA A 152 -1.53 -2.38 -14.75
CA ALA A 152 -1.33 -1.44 -15.84
C ALA A 152 0.16 -1.23 -16.06
N ARG A 153 0.53 -0.94 -17.31
CA ARG A 153 1.90 -0.65 -17.67
C ARG A 153 2.19 0.84 -17.44
N VAL A 154 3.36 1.11 -16.86
CA VAL A 154 3.81 2.48 -16.72
C VAL A 154 4.29 2.98 -18.10
N HIS A 155 3.67 4.05 -18.59
CA HIS A 155 4.12 4.69 -19.81
C HIS A 155 5.16 5.74 -19.45
N ILE A 156 6.40 5.49 -19.87
CA ILE A 156 7.46 6.48 -19.75
C ILE A 156 7.59 7.13 -21.12
N GLU A 157 7.28 8.42 -21.17
CA GLU A 157 7.53 9.19 -22.37
C GLU A 157 9.05 9.38 -22.52
N SER A 158 9.55 8.91 -23.64
CA SER A 158 10.96 9.08 -23.99
C SER A 158 11.25 10.53 -24.40
#